data_e889fe1187a1a2c6f759901864666373
#
_entry.id   e889fe1187a1a2c6f759901864666373
#
_cell.length_a   1.000
_cell.length_b   1.000
_cell.length_c   1.000
_cell.angle_alpha   90.00
_cell.angle_beta   90.00
_cell.angle_gamma   90.00
#
_symmetry.space_group_name_H-M   'P 1'
#
loop_
_entity.id
_entity.type
_entity.pdbx_description
1 polymer ?
#
loop_
_entity_poly.entity_id
_entity_poly.type
_entity_poly.pdbx_seq_one_letter_code
_entity_poly.pdbx_strand_id
1 'polypeptide(L)'
;MKKILTALSTIAFLTLNAQEYKIPVSEQDEPMATGAFTPDWQSLCQYQVPEWFRNAKFGIWAHWGPQCVEGSGDWMARELYMEGNYKYNYHRDNYGHPSEVGFKDILPLFKAEHWTPEELVKFYHEECGAQYFFALGNHHDNFDLWDSKYQEWNSQNIGPHKDILDGWAKATKKAGIPFGISFHADHAWTWYEPSRRFDLKGDKRGVKYDGWLTKEDGYKPNADGSAKWWKGLDPQNLYAQNHDFSDRTWDNGSIHSQWGWENGASLPTQEYVTNFYNRTLDAINRYNPDLIYFDVTVLPFYPVSDAGMKIAAHMYNHSAATHKGKNQAVVFGKILDDEQKKALVWDVERGAPNTIIDQPWQCCNCIGGWHYDTGIYNRNGYKSAATVAKLLVDIVSKNGNMLLSVPLRADGTPDEKEIAIMKEFGAWMKINGESIFKTRPWKIFGEGPIANSDVKINAQGFNDGAYTGAGSDEIRFTQTEKNLYVSALAWPENSTITVKSLAEGSTYFPAKIKSIELLGYGKVNFNRTSDALIVKLPKKLNNIMPVLKIKK
;
A
#
# COMPACT_ATOMS: atom_id res chain seq x y z
N MET A 1 -54.14 -44.66 33.05
CA MET A 1 -54.25 -43.40 32.30
C MET A 1 -52.84 -42.76 32.23
N LYS A 2 -52.16 -42.97 31.10
CA LYS A 2 -50.84 -42.39 30.84
C LYS A 2 -51.04 -41.03 30.15
N LYS A 3 -50.56 -39.95 30.73
CA LYS A 3 -50.53 -38.61 30.12
C LYS A 3 -49.30 -38.50 29.23
N ILE A 4 -49.50 -38.33 27.94
CA ILE A 4 -48.48 -38.02 26.97
C ILE A 4 -48.31 -36.50 27.01
N LEU A 5 -47.10 -36.01 27.39
CA LEU A 5 -46.71 -34.61 27.25
C LEU A 5 -46.10 -34.46 25.85
N THR A 6 -46.76 -33.68 25.01
CA THR A 6 -46.21 -33.26 23.70
C THR A 6 -45.39 -31.99 23.91
N ALA A 7 -44.07 -32.07 23.76
CA ALA A 7 -43.22 -30.90 23.75
C ALA A 7 -43.24 -30.26 22.34
N LEU A 8 -43.83 -29.07 22.24
CA LEU A 8 -43.66 -28.21 21.06
C LEU A 8 -42.28 -27.54 21.15
N SER A 9 -41.35 -27.94 20.26
CA SER A 9 -40.13 -27.22 20.03
C SER A 9 -40.41 -26.04 19.08
N THR A 10 -40.38 -24.84 19.62
CA THR A 10 -40.45 -23.61 18.86
C THR A 10 -39.08 -23.39 18.19
N ILE A 11 -38.98 -23.61 16.90
CA ILE A 11 -37.82 -23.24 16.10
C ILE A 11 -37.92 -21.72 15.88
N ALA A 12 -37.13 -20.96 16.60
CA ALA A 12 -36.95 -19.55 16.34
C ALA A 12 -36.12 -19.40 15.05
N PHE A 13 -36.78 -19.05 13.96
CA PHE A 13 -36.08 -18.52 12.79
C PHE A 13 -35.46 -17.16 13.17
N LEU A 14 -34.15 -17.15 13.40
CA LEU A 14 -33.38 -15.92 13.37
C LEU A 14 -33.41 -15.41 11.93
N THR A 15 -34.30 -14.47 11.64
CA THR A 15 -34.20 -13.66 10.43
C THR A 15 -32.91 -12.83 10.58
N LEU A 16 -31.85 -13.25 9.92
CA LEU A 16 -30.72 -12.37 9.66
C LEU A 16 -31.27 -11.18 8.88
N ASN A 17 -31.37 -10.03 9.52
CA ASN A 17 -31.60 -8.78 8.82
C ASN A 17 -30.39 -8.58 7.90
N ALA A 18 -30.56 -8.79 6.60
CA ALA A 18 -29.57 -8.40 5.62
C ALA A 18 -29.35 -6.89 5.77
N GLN A 19 -28.11 -6.47 5.90
CA GLN A 19 -27.75 -5.06 5.96
C GLN A 19 -28.23 -4.40 4.65
N GLU A 20 -29.11 -3.42 4.75
CA GLU A 20 -29.57 -2.66 3.58
C GLU A 20 -28.53 -1.57 3.26
N TYR A 21 -27.93 -1.67 2.08
CA TYR A 21 -26.96 -0.69 1.59
C TYR A 21 -27.66 0.45 0.84
N LYS A 22 -27.17 1.68 1.02
CA LYS A 22 -27.72 2.86 0.33
C LYS A 22 -27.47 2.78 -1.19
N ILE A 23 -26.32 2.25 -1.60
CA ILE A 23 -25.86 2.18 -2.99
C ILE A 23 -25.28 0.78 -3.24
N PRO A 24 -26.10 -0.28 -3.32
CA PRO A 24 -25.61 -1.62 -3.64
C PRO A 24 -25.10 -1.70 -5.07
N VAL A 25 -24.27 -2.68 -5.39
CA VAL A 25 -23.94 -2.99 -6.79
C VAL A 25 -25.20 -3.36 -7.55
N SER A 26 -25.53 -2.61 -8.62
CA SER A 26 -26.78 -2.80 -9.38
C SER A 26 -26.67 -3.85 -10.46
N GLU A 27 -25.50 -3.96 -11.12
CA GLU A 27 -25.25 -4.87 -12.23
C GLU A 27 -23.92 -5.59 -12.04
N GLN A 28 -23.90 -6.88 -12.30
CA GLN A 28 -22.72 -7.70 -12.21
C GLN A 28 -22.41 -8.27 -13.60
N ASP A 29 -21.53 -7.58 -14.35
CA ASP A 29 -21.13 -8.00 -15.68
C ASP A 29 -19.97 -8.98 -15.67
N GLU A 30 -19.02 -8.79 -14.72
CA GLU A 30 -17.90 -9.68 -14.56
C GLU A 30 -18.28 -10.93 -13.74
N PRO A 31 -17.78 -12.13 -14.12
CA PRO A 31 -18.07 -13.34 -13.39
C PRO A 31 -17.46 -13.31 -11.98
N MET A 32 -18.27 -13.57 -10.98
CA MET A 32 -17.85 -13.70 -9.58
C MET A 32 -17.56 -15.16 -9.24
N ALA A 33 -16.40 -15.44 -8.68
CA ALA A 33 -16.06 -16.78 -8.22
C ALA A 33 -16.96 -17.19 -7.05
N THR A 34 -17.53 -18.38 -7.16
CA THR A 34 -18.31 -19.01 -6.08
C THR A 34 -17.41 -19.86 -5.18
N GLY A 35 -17.73 -19.94 -3.88
CA GLY A 35 -16.94 -20.73 -2.94
C GLY A 35 -17.41 -20.57 -1.51
N ALA A 36 -16.49 -20.74 -0.56
CA ALA A 36 -16.79 -20.72 0.86
C ALA A 36 -17.05 -19.30 1.41
N PHE A 37 -16.58 -18.27 0.72
CA PHE A 37 -16.73 -16.89 1.19
C PHE A 37 -17.93 -16.21 0.54
N THR A 38 -18.80 -15.63 1.37
CA THR A 38 -19.92 -14.78 0.99
C THR A 38 -19.64 -13.32 1.37
N PRO A 39 -20.29 -12.31 0.74
CA PRO A 39 -20.00 -10.90 0.96
C PRO A 39 -20.64 -10.37 2.27
N ASP A 40 -20.28 -10.98 3.37
CA ASP A 40 -20.67 -10.60 4.72
C ASP A 40 -19.54 -10.83 5.72
N TRP A 41 -19.52 -10.08 6.82
CA TRP A 41 -18.46 -10.17 7.81
C TRP A 41 -18.35 -11.53 8.47
N GLN A 42 -19.47 -12.23 8.72
CA GLN A 42 -19.47 -13.54 9.36
C GLN A 42 -18.68 -14.56 8.52
N SER A 43 -18.88 -14.53 7.22
CA SER A 43 -18.14 -15.38 6.28
C SER A 43 -16.70 -14.92 6.09
N LEU A 44 -16.47 -13.62 5.83
CA LEU A 44 -15.14 -13.08 5.59
C LEU A 44 -14.20 -13.27 6.81
N CYS A 45 -14.72 -13.23 8.04
CA CYS A 45 -13.93 -13.50 9.26
C CYS A 45 -13.44 -14.96 9.40
N GLN A 46 -13.83 -15.86 8.50
CA GLN A 46 -13.22 -17.20 8.41
C GLN A 46 -11.87 -17.20 7.68
N TYR A 47 -11.45 -16.06 7.16
CA TYR A 47 -10.18 -15.88 6.47
C TYR A 47 -8.99 -16.24 7.34
N GLN A 48 -8.01 -16.89 6.73
CA GLN A 48 -6.73 -17.20 7.36
C GLN A 48 -5.61 -16.63 6.49
N VAL A 49 -4.77 -15.79 7.07
CA VAL A 49 -3.62 -15.20 6.38
C VAL A 49 -2.68 -16.30 5.89
N PRO A 50 -2.38 -16.39 4.58
CA PRO A 50 -1.53 -17.43 4.03
C PRO A 50 -0.12 -17.42 4.64
N GLU A 51 0.43 -18.62 4.87
CA GLU A 51 1.76 -18.77 5.46
C GLU A 51 2.87 -18.14 4.60
N TRP A 52 2.70 -18.15 3.27
CA TRP A 52 3.67 -17.50 2.39
C TRP A 52 3.79 -16.01 2.66
N PHE A 53 2.67 -15.31 2.90
CA PHE A 53 2.67 -13.87 3.22
C PHE A 53 3.33 -13.61 4.59
N ARG A 54 3.01 -14.44 5.60
CA ARG A 54 3.67 -14.35 6.93
C ARG A 54 5.19 -14.53 6.85
N ASN A 55 5.68 -15.24 5.85
CA ASN A 55 7.10 -15.54 5.64
C ASN A 55 7.81 -14.52 4.75
N ALA A 56 7.08 -13.82 3.90
CA ALA A 56 7.61 -12.90 2.88
C ALA A 56 8.28 -11.65 3.47
N LYS A 57 7.68 -11.02 4.45
CA LYS A 57 8.19 -9.89 5.25
C LYS A 57 8.50 -8.59 4.49
N PHE A 58 8.89 -8.63 3.23
CA PHE A 58 9.27 -7.47 2.45
C PHE A 58 8.77 -7.56 1.02
N GLY A 59 8.08 -6.52 0.56
CA GLY A 59 7.63 -6.33 -0.80
C GLY A 59 7.99 -4.96 -1.34
N ILE A 60 7.96 -4.80 -2.66
CA ILE A 60 8.14 -3.53 -3.36
C ILE A 60 6.84 -3.14 -4.05
N TRP A 61 6.59 -1.85 -4.09
CA TRP A 61 5.44 -1.24 -4.74
C TRP A 61 5.92 -0.20 -5.76
N ALA A 62 5.46 -0.30 -6.99
CA ALA A 62 5.65 0.75 -7.97
C ALA A 62 4.40 1.65 -8.01
N HIS A 63 4.43 2.80 -7.31
CA HIS A 63 3.48 3.88 -7.55
C HIS A 63 3.88 4.58 -8.84
N TRP A 64 3.28 4.17 -9.94
CA TRP A 64 3.68 4.63 -11.26
C TRP A 64 2.50 4.70 -12.22
N GLY A 65 2.31 5.86 -12.78
CA GLY A 65 1.22 6.19 -13.69
C GLY A 65 1.32 7.64 -14.16
N PRO A 66 0.26 8.21 -14.76
CA PRO A 66 0.29 9.55 -15.37
C PRO A 66 0.65 10.67 -14.37
N GLN A 67 0.40 10.49 -13.08
CA GLN A 67 0.80 11.47 -12.06
C GLN A 67 2.32 11.69 -11.98
N CYS A 68 3.13 10.78 -12.55
CA CYS A 68 4.58 10.95 -12.63
C CYS A 68 5.03 11.90 -13.75
N VAL A 69 4.14 12.30 -14.67
CA VAL A 69 4.50 13.11 -15.87
C VAL A 69 5.12 14.44 -15.49
N GLU A 70 4.52 15.15 -14.56
CA GLU A 70 5.03 16.46 -14.13
C GLU A 70 6.20 16.37 -13.15
N GLY A 71 6.46 15.19 -12.61
CA GLY A 71 7.51 15.02 -11.60
C GLY A 71 7.31 15.88 -10.35
N SER A 72 6.06 16.21 -10.01
CA SER A 72 5.68 17.02 -8.86
C SER A 72 5.15 16.21 -7.67
N GLY A 73 5.30 14.89 -7.74
CA GLY A 73 4.95 13.96 -6.67
C GLY A 73 3.46 13.60 -6.61
N ASP A 74 3.09 13.02 -5.47
CA ASP A 74 1.76 12.48 -5.27
C ASP A 74 0.65 13.54 -5.31
N TRP A 75 -0.57 13.14 -5.72
CA TRP A 75 -1.75 13.98 -5.82
C TRP A 75 -1.68 15.15 -6.83
N MET A 76 -0.71 15.10 -7.75
CA MET A 76 -0.57 16.11 -8.79
C MET A 76 -1.89 16.34 -9.52
N ALA A 77 -2.58 15.29 -9.97
CA ALA A 77 -3.82 15.35 -10.73
C ALA A 77 -5.00 16.03 -10.00
N ARG A 78 -4.95 16.13 -8.67
CA ARG A 78 -5.90 16.91 -7.86
C ARG A 78 -5.43 18.34 -7.65
N GLU A 79 -4.15 18.47 -7.24
CA GLU A 79 -3.63 19.74 -6.72
C GLU A 79 -3.34 20.76 -7.83
N LEU A 80 -3.23 20.31 -9.10
CA LEU A 80 -3.19 21.21 -10.25
C LEU A 80 -4.47 22.06 -10.40
N TYR A 81 -5.59 21.66 -9.77
CA TYR A 81 -6.85 22.40 -9.73
C TYR A 81 -7.05 23.27 -8.48
N MET A 82 -6.02 23.42 -7.65
CA MET A 82 -6.12 24.12 -6.38
C MET A 82 -5.36 25.44 -6.45
N GLU A 83 -6.04 26.54 -6.84
CA GLU A 83 -5.42 27.88 -6.95
C GLU A 83 -4.59 28.20 -5.71
N GLY A 84 -3.33 28.61 -5.91
CA GLY A 84 -2.39 28.93 -4.85
C GLY A 84 -1.55 27.75 -4.33
N ASN A 85 -1.86 26.51 -4.71
CA ASN A 85 -0.99 25.34 -4.49
C ASN A 85 0.23 25.44 -5.41
N TYR A 86 1.40 24.96 -4.95
CA TYR A 86 2.61 24.99 -5.79
C TYR A 86 2.48 24.15 -7.07
N LYS A 87 1.72 23.04 -7.04
CA LYS A 87 1.46 22.20 -8.22
C LYS A 87 0.55 22.87 -9.23
N TYR A 88 -0.47 23.62 -8.75
CA TYR A 88 -1.25 24.49 -9.63
C TYR A 88 -0.37 25.49 -10.36
N ASN A 89 0.53 26.21 -9.63
CA ASN A 89 1.43 27.18 -10.24
C ASN A 89 2.39 26.51 -11.23
N TYR A 90 2.98 25.36 -10.85
CA TYR A 90 3.89 24.61 -11.71
C TYR A 90 3.18 24.13 -12.98
N HIS A 91 1.99 23.54 -12.85
CA HIS A 91 1.19 23.08 -14.00
C HIS A 91 0.85 24.24 -14.93
N ARG A 92 0.28 25.34 -14.39
CA ARG A 92 -0.08 26.53 -15.17
C ARG A 92 1.11 27.10 -15.95
N ASP A 93 2.27 27.19 -15.31
CA ASP A 93 3.46 27.85 -15.88
C ASP A 93 4.18 26.95 -16.92
N ASN A 94 4.00 25.63 -16.88
CA ASN A 94 4.70 24.69 -17.76
C ASN A 94 3.79 24.01 -18.80
N TYR A 95 2.50 23.81 -18.50
CA TYR A 95 1.57 23.09 -19.35
C TYR A 95 0.38 23.95 -19.81
N GLY A 96 -0.10 24.85 -18.96
CA GLY A 96 -1.21 25.72 -19.24
C GLY A 96 -2.21 25.82 -18.11
N HIS A 97 -3.16 26.74 -18.22
CA HIS A 97 -4.19 26.93 -17.19
C HIS A 97 -5.16 25.74 -17.16
N PRO A 98 -5.61 25.25 -15.97
CA PRO A 98 -6.48 24.07 -15.85
C PRO A 98 -7.83 24.15 -16.56
N SER A 99 -8.27 25.34 -16.99
CA SER A 99 -9.45 25.49 -17.86
C SER A 99 -9.18 25.15 -19.35
N GLU A 100 -7.92 25.06 -19.74
CA GLU A 100 -7.49 24.84 -21.13
C GLU A 100 -6.72 23.54 -21.28
N VAL A 101 -5.82 23.29 -20.32
CA VAL A 101 -5.01 22.07 -20.21
C VAL A 101 -5.23 21.51 -18.80
N GLY A 102 -6.03 20.48 -18.67
CA GLY A 102 -6.25 19.80 -17.39
C GLY A 102 -5.58 18.44 -17.36
N PHE A 103 -5.88 17.64 -16.32
CA PHE A 103 -5.23 16.35 -16.14
C PHE A 103 -5.43 15.40 -17.34
N LYS A 104 -6.61 15.39 -17.97
CA LYS A 104 -6.84 14.59 -19.17
C LYS A 104 -5.79 14.84 -20.25
N ASP A 105 -5.28 16.09 -20.35
CA ASP A 105 -4.30 16.47 -21.38
C ASP A 105 -2.87 16.06 -21.00
N ILE A 106 -2.64 15.68 -19.72
CA ILE A 106 -1.39 15.09 -19.23
C ILE A 106 -1.32 13.59 -19.59
N LEU A 107 -2.45 12.88 -19.67
CA LEU A 107 -2.49 11.44 -19.94
C LEU A 107 -1.72 11.03 -21.21
N PRO A 108 -1.85 11.71 -22.36
CA PRO A 108 -1.09 11.39 -23.58
C PRO A 108 0.44 11.55 -23.42
N LEU A 109 0.91 12.26 -22.41
CA LEU A 109 2.33 12.49 -22.15
C LEU A 109 2.96 11.36 -21.32
N PHE A 110 2.16 10.52 -20.69
CA PHE A 110 2.62 9.29 -20.05
C PHE A 110 2.94 8.24 -21.11
N LYS A 111 4.21 8.08 -21.48
CA LYS A 111 4.62 7.25 -22.62
C LYS A 111 5.21 5.90 -22.25
N ALA A 112 5.82 5.76 -21.07
CA ALA A 112 6.47 4.53 -20.65
C ALA A 112 7.45 3.95 -21.70
N GLU A 113 8.24 4.80 -22.36
CA GLU A 113 9.12 4.43 -23.48
C GLU A 113 10.22 3.47 -23.07
N HIS A 114 10.74 3.64 -21.85
CA HIS A 114 11.89 2.90 -21.32
C HIS A 114 11.51 1.91 -20.22
N TRP A 115 10.23 1.62 -20.06
CA TRP A 115 9.75 0.68 -19.06
C TRP A 115 10.12 -0.76 -19.41
N THR A 116 10.90 -1.40 -18.52
CA THR A 116 11.38 -2.78 -18.63
C THR A 116 10.95 -3.60 -17.41
N PRO A 117 9.68 -4.07 -17.34
CA PRO A 117 9.13 -4.70 -16.14
C PRO A 117 9.90 -5.92 -15.66
N GLU A 118 10.41 -6.77 -16.59
CA GLU A 118 11.15 -7.96 -16.21
C GLU A 118 12.49 -7.62 -15.53
N GLU A 119 13.22 -6.61 -16.01
CA GLU A 119 14.49 -6.19 -15.42
C GLU A 119 14.27 -5.53 -14.06
N LEU A 120 13.20 -4.72 -13.94
CA LEU A 120 12.84 -4.06 -12.69
C LEU A 120 12.43 -5.07 -11.61
N VAL A 121 11.53 -6.01 -11.92
CA VAL A 121 11.11 -7.05 -10.98
C VAL A 121 12.28 -7.94 -10.59
N LYS A 122 13.14 -8.30 -11.54
CA LYS A 122 14.37 -9.06 -11.26
C LYS A 122 15.29 -8.30 -10.30
N PHE A 123 15.51 -7.01 -10.53
CA PHE A 123 16.30 -6.15 -9.64
C PHE A 123 15.70 -6.11 -8.23
N TYR A 124 14.40 -5.87 -8.11
CA TYR A 124 13.73 -5.80 -6.82
C TYR A 124 13.77 -7.14 -6.06
N HIS A 125 13.61 -8.25 -6.76
CA HIS A 125 13.64 -9.57 -6.13
C HIS A 125 15.06 -10.03 -5.82
N GLU A 126 15.95 -10.12 -6.82
CA GLU A 126 17.27 -10.74 -6.67
C GLU A 126 18.29 -9.82 -5.98
N GLU A 127 18.23 -8.50 -6.27
CA GLU A 127 19.19 -7.54 -5.71
C GLU A 127 18.71 -6.93 -4.39
N CYS A 128 17.40 -6.61 -4.25
CA CYS A 128 16.87 -5.95 -3.07
C CYS A 128 16.22 -6.92 -2.07
N GLY A 129 15.88 -8.15 -2.48
CA GLY A 129 15.31 -9.18 -1.62
C GLY A 129 13.79 -9.13 -1.49
N ALA A 130 13.06 -8.41 -2.37
CA ALA A 130 11.61 -8.38 -2.35
C ALA A 130 11.03 -9.78 -2.60
N GLN A 131 10.03 -10.16 -1.80
CA GLN A 131 9.36 -11.46 -1.88
C GLN A 131 7.98 -11.36 -2.52
N TYR A 132 7.45 -10.18 -2.76
CA TYR A 132 6.24 -9.89 -3.51
C TYR A 132 6.33 -8.49 -4.11
N PHE A 133 5.52 -8.22 -5.13
CA PHE A 133 5.54 -6.96 -5.84
C PHE A 133 4.12 -6.45 -6.07
N PHE A 134 3.91 -5.14 -5.90
CA PHE A 134 2.66 -4.45 -6.21
C PHE A 134 2.82 -3.47 -7.36
N ALA A 135 1.81 -3.43 -8.21
CA ALA A 135 1.60 -2.36 -9.20
C ALA A 135 0.28 -1.62 -8.93
N LEU A 136 0.19 -0.37 -9.37
CA LEU A 136 -1.10 0.31 -9.45
C LEU A 136 -1.96 -0.34 -10.56
N GLY A 137 -3.22 -0.67 -10.24
CA GLY A 137 -4.26 -0.83 -11.23
C GLY A 137 -4.76 0.54 -11.67
N ASN A 138 -5.10 1.37 -10.70
CA ASN A 138 -5.37 2.79 -10.86
C ASN A 138 -5.00 3.55 -9.59
N HIS A 139 -4.89 4.86 -9.70
CA HIS A 139 -4.81 5.74 -8.54
C HIS A 139 -6.11 6.54 -8.38
N HIS A 140 -6.17 7.49 -7.45
CA HIS A 140 -7.31 8.40 -7.30
C HIS A 140 -7.61 9.23 -8.56
N ASP A 141 -6.66 9.28 -9.51
CA ASP A 141 -6.81 9.89 -10.82
C ASP A 141 -7.76 9.15 -11.79
N ASN A 142 -8.27 7.98 -11.35
CA ASN A 142 -9.27 7.18 -12.05
C ASN A 142 -8.85 6.67 -13.45
N PHE A 143 -7.54 6.74 -13.76
CA PHE A 143 -6.97 6.22 -15.00
C PHE A 143 -6.51 4.77 -14.81
N ASP A 144 -7.04 3.84 -15.61
CA ASP A 144 -6.71 2.43 -15.52
C ASP A 144 -5.38 2.11 -16.22
N LEU A 145 -4.50 1.38 -15.54
CA LEU A 145 -3.19 0.96 -16.07
C LEU A 145 -3.24 -0.42 -16.75
N TRP A 146 -4.42 -0.82 -17.27
CA TRP A 146 -4.62 -2.04 -18.05
C TRP A 146 -5.61 -1.79 -19.19
N ASP A 147 -5.77 -2.78 -20.06
CA ASP A 147 -6.80 -2.82 -21.11
C ASP A 147 -8.18 -3.10 -20.52
N SER A 148 -8.70 -2.10 -19.77
CA SER A 148 -9.95 -2.20 -19.03
C SER A 148 -11.16 -2.24 -19.95
N LYS A 149 -12.09 -3.16 -19.68
CA LYS A 149 -13.37 -3.25 -20.41
C LYS A 149 -14.35 -2.14 -20.06
N TYR A 150 -14.22 -1.58 -18.85
CA TYR A 150 -15.21 -0.68 -18.25
C TYR A 150 -14.74 0.77 -18.13
N GLN A 151 -13.47 1.04 -18.49
CA GLN A 151 -12.90 2.39 -18.47
C GLN A 151 -12.15 2.67 -19.76
N GLU A 152 -12.68 3.60 -20.56
CA GLU A 152 -12.03 4.06 -21.81
C GLU A 152 -10.74 4.84 -21.55
N TRP A 153 -10.67 5.52 -20.38
CA TRP A 153 -9.49 6.25 -19.92
C TRP A 153 -8.49 5.28 -19.31
N ASN A 154 -7.74 4.60 -20.15
CA ASN A 154 -6.79 3.57 -19.75
C ASN A 154 -5.50 3.61 -20.57
N SER A 155 -4.45 2.95 -20.06
CA SER A 155 -3.10 2.96 -20.64
C SER A 155 -2.97 2.22 -21.97
N GLN A 156 -3.93 1.36 -22.34
CA GLN A 156 -3.98 0.74 -23.65
C GLN A 156 -4.49 1.72 -24.71
N ASN A 157 -5.46 2.56 -24.36
CA ASN A 157 -6.10 3.51 -25.28
C ASN A 157 -5.33 4.84 -25.37
N ILE A 158 -4.69 5.28 -24.27
CA ILE A 158 -4.10 6.62 -24.14
C ILE A 158 -2.68 6.50 -23.58
N GLY A 159 -1.79 7.36 -24.04
CA GLY A 159 -0.43 7.47 -23.53
C GLY A 159 0.50 6.38 -24.05
N PRO A 160 0.84 5.36 -23.25
CA PRO A 160 1.81 4.33 -23.64
C PRO A 160 1.29 3.34 -24.68
N HIS A 161 -0.02 3.22 -24.84
CA HIS A 161 -0.68 2.19 -25.65
C HIS A 161 -0.21 0.78 -25.27
N LYS A 162 -0.13 0.52 -23.95
CA LYS A 162 0.34 -0.73 -23.34
C LYS A 162 -0.58 -1.13 -22.21
N ASP A 163 -0.79 -2.44 -22.08
CA ASP A 163 -1.36 -3.03 -20.87
C ASP A 163 -0.25 -3.15 -19.81
N ILE A 164 -0.19 -2.17 -18.90
CA ILE A 164 0.86 -2.06 -17.89
C ILE A 164 0.73 -3.18 -16.85
N LEU A 165 -0.50 -3.51 -16.42
CA LEU A 165 -0.68 -4.61 -15.48
C LEU A 165 -0.27 -5.96 -16.06
N ASP A 166 -0.56 -6.23 -17.33
CA ASP A 166 -0.13 -7.46 -18.00
C ASP A 166 1.40 -7.61 -17.99
N GLY A 167 2.11 -6.50 -18.27
CA GLY A 167 3.57 -6.48 -18.23
C GLY A 167 4.12 -6.81 -16.84
N TRP A 168 3.60 -6.21 -15.78
CA TRP A 168 3.99 -6.51 -14.40
C TRP A 168 3.62 -7.95 -13.98
N ALA A 169 2.41 -8.42 -14.32
CA ALA A 169 1.97 -9.77 -14.02
C ALA A 169 2.85 -10.84 -14.68
N LYS A 170 3.25 -10.63 -15.94
CA LYS A 170 4.20 -11.51 -16.65
C LYS A 170 5.58 -11.50 -16.01
N ALA A 171 6.07 -10.31 -15.64
CA ALA A 171 7.38 -10.15 -15.02
C ALA A 171 7.46 -10.85 -13.64
N THR A 172 6.45 -10.66 -12.79
CA THR A 172 6.38 -11.30 -11.47
C THR A 172 6.22 -12.81 -11.57
N LYS A 173 5.39 -13.29 -12.50
CA LYS A 173 5.25 -14.72 -12.80
C LYS A 173 6.58 -15.34 -13.25
N LYS A 174 7.34 -14.66 -14.12
CA LYS A 174 8.66 -15.10 -14.56
C LYS A 174 9.68 -15.14 -13.43
N ALA A 175 9.63 -14.17 -12.52
CA ALA A 175 10.45 -14.12 -11.32
C ALA A 175 10.03 -15.12 -10.23
N GLY A 176 8.83 -15.69 -10.33
CA GLY A 176 8.28 -16.65 -9.35
C GLY A 176 7.90 -16.01 -8.02
N ILE A 177 7.52 -14.74 -8.02
CA ILE A 177 7.06 -14.02 -6.82
C ILE A 177 5.58 -13.62 -6.94
N PRO A 178 4.83 -13.56 -5.82
CA PRO A 178 3.45 -13.11 -5.78
C PRO A 178 3.27 -11.70 -6.32
N PHE A 179 2.16 -11.52 -7.04
CA PHE A 179 1.76 -10.25 -7.68
C PHE A 179 0.59 -9.61 -6.95
N GLY A 180 0.69 -8.33 -6.66
CA GLY A 180 -0.35 -7.51 -6.07
C GLY A 180 -0.81 -6.38 -6.99
N ILE A 181 -2.10 -6.07 -6.93
CA ILE A 181 -2.69 -4.91 -7.60
C ILE A 181 -3.31 -3.99 -6.56
N SER A 182 -3.05 -2.69 -6.68
CA SER A 182 -3.69 -1.69 -5.83
C SER A 182 -4.68 -0.84 -6.62
N PHE A 183 -5.85 -0.61 -6.00
CA PHE A 183 -6.93 0.18 -6.55
C PHE A 183 -7.19 1.36 -5.61
N HIS A 184 -7.15 2.57 -6.14
CA HIS A 184 -7.34 3.81 -5.38
C HIS A 184 -8.50 4.66 -5.93
N ALA A 185 -9.11 4.24 -7.03
CA ALA A 185 -10.19 5.00 -7.68
C ALA A 185 -11.53 4.96 -6.92
N ASP A 186 -11.59 4.22 -5.81
CA ASP A 186 -12.76 4.12 -4.94
C ASP A 186 -13.17 5.43 -4.25
N HIS A 187 -12.36 6.48 -4.37
CA HIS A 187 -12.65 7.84 -3.92
C HIS A 187 -12.51 8.92 -5.00
N ALA A 188 -12.32 8.53 -6.27
CA ALA A 188 -12.00 9.49 -7.31
C ALA A 188 -13.05 10.61 -7.46
N TRP A 189 -14.34 10.33 -7.27
CA TRP A 189 -15.40 11.34 -7.38
C TRP A 189 -15.23 12.51 -6.40
N THR A 190 -14.92 12.27 -5.13
CA THR A 190 -14.67 13.33 -4.13
C THR A 190 -13.25 13.89 -4.27
N TRP A 191 -12.30 13.05 -4.67
CA TRP A 191 -10.92 13.45 -4.84
C TRP A 191 -10.76 14.46 -5.98
N TYR A 192 -11.52 14.32 -7.07
CA TYR A 192 -11.49 15.24 -8.21
C TYR A 192 -12.40 16.47 -8.10
N GLU A 193 -13.13 16.68 -7.02
CA GLU A 193 -13.99 17.85 -6.87
C GLU A 193 -13.30 19.20 -7.17
N PRO A 194 -11.99 19.42 -6.86
CA PRO A 194 -11.29 20.63 -7.28
C PRO A 194 -11.30 20.89 -8.79
N SER A 195 -11.41 19.86 -9.63
CA SER A 195 -11.49 20.02 -11.09
C SER A 195 -12.74 20.77 -11.55
N ARG A 196 -13.78 20.86 -10.69
CA ARG A 196 -15.02 21.65 -10.93
C ARG A 196 -14.94 23.08 -10.40
N ARG A 197 -13.78 23.50 -9.85
CA ARG A 197 -13.58 24.85 -9.34
C ARG A 197 -13.26 25.82 -10.49
N PHE A 198 -12.86 27.00 -10.14
CA PHE A 198 -12.38 28.08 -10.99
C PHE A 198 -11.46 28.99 -10.16
N ASP A 199 -10.67 29.81 -10.81
CA ASP A 199 -9.84 30.79 -10.11
C ASP A 199 -10.71 31.88 -9.45
N LEU A 200 -10.33 32.24 -8.24
CA LEU A 200 -10.93 33.31 -7.46
C LEU A 200 -10.28 34.68 -7.77
N LYS A 201 -9.10 34.69 -8.37
CA LYS A 201 -8.27 35.86 -8.66
C LYS A 201 -7.67 35.81 -10.06
N GLY A 202 -7.07 36.93 -10.48
CA GLY A 202 -6.32 37.03 -11.75
C GLY A 202 -7.21 37.09 -13.01
N ASP A 203 -6.55 36.97 -14.16
CA ASP A 203 -7.19 37.16 -15.49
C ASP A 203 -8.17 36.04 -15.87
N LYS A 204 -8.00 34.87 -15.29
CA LYS A 204 -8.88 33.70 -15.48
C LYS A 204 -9.95 33.56 -14.41
N ARG A 205 -10.15 34.59 -13.55
CA ARG A 205 -11.15 34.56 -12.49
C ARG A 205 -12.53 34.14 -13.00
N GLY A 206 -13.11 33.10 -12.37
CA GLY A 206 -14.44 32.58 -12.69
C GLY A 206 -14.49 31.70 -13.93
N VAL A 207 -13.35 31.47 -14.60
CA VAL A 207 -13.27 30.52 -15.73
C VAL A 207 -13.20 29.11 -15.17
N LYS A 208 -14.24 28.30 -15.45
CA LYS A 208 -14.36 26.92 -14.98
C LYS A 208 -13.20 26.07 -15.47
N TYR A 209 -12.67 25.20 -14.59
CA TYR A 209 -11.71 24.18 -14.97
C TYR A 209 -12.37 23.05 -15.77
N ASP A 210 -11.59 22.15 -16.31
CA ASP A 210 -12.03 21.15 -17.29
C ASP A 210 -12.83 19.97 -16.69
N GLY A 211 -12.93 19.82 -15.38
CA GLY A 211 -13.81 18.84 -14.74
C GLY A 211 -15.31 19.06 -14.99
N TRP A 212 -15.70 20.18 -15.62
CA TRP A 212 -17.05 20.43 -16.10
C TRP A 212 -17.34 19.91 -17.50
N LEU A 213 -16.29 19.46 -18.22
CA LEU A 213 -16.44 19.00 -19.60
C LEU A 213 -17.28 17.73 -19.67
N THR A 214 -18.04 17.63 -20.76
CA THR A 214 -18.88 16.48 -21.09
C THR A 214 -18.43 15.86 -22.40
N LYS A 215 -18.97 14.70 -22.74
CA LYS A 215 -18.71 14.03 -24.02
C LYS A 215 -19.01 14.91 -25.23
N GLU A 216 -20.07 15.72 -25.15
CA GLU A 216 -20.50 16.65 -26.20
C GLU A 216 -19.45 17.74 -26.47
N ASP A 217 -18.71 18.17 -25.44
CA ASP A 217 -17.64 19.14 -25.63
C ASP A 217 -16.48 18.59 -26.47
N GLY A 218 -16.30 17.27 -26.50
CA GLY A 218 -15.32 16.59 -27.34
C GLY A 218 -15.60 16.71 -28.85
N TYR A 219 -16.85 16.91 -29.21
CA TYR A 219 -17.22 17.11 -30.62
C TYR A 219 -17.11 18.56 -31.08
N LYS A 220 -16.92 19.51 -30.19
CA LYS A 220 -16.66 20.91 -30.53
C LYS A 220 -15.20 21.05 -31.00
N PRO A 221 -14.93 21.68 -32.16
CA PRO A 221 -13.56 21.84 -32.63
C PRO A 221 -12.74 22.76 -31.71
N ASN A 222 -11.44 22.65 -31.80
CA ASN A 222 -10.50 23.62 -31.22
C ASN A 222 -10.63 24.98 -31.95
N ALA A 223 -10.01 26.02 -31.40
CA ALA A 223 -10.03 27.38 -31.99
C ALA A 223 -9.45 27.44 -33.41
N ASP A 224 -8.52 26.56 -33.75
CA ASP A 224 -7.93 26.40 -35.08
C ASP A 224 -8.76 25.52 -36.06
N GLY A 225 -9.92 25.04 -35.61
CA GLY A 225 -10.82 24.16 -36.37
C GLY A 225 -10.46 22.67 -36.34
N SER A 226 -9.35 22.28 -35.67
CA SER A 226 -8.97 20.88 -35.52
C SER A 226 -9.89 20.12 -34.54
N ALA A 227 -9.98 18.79 -34.69
CA ALA A 227 -10.70 17.97 -33.74
C ALA A 227 -9.93 17.86 -32.41
N LYS A 228 -10.65 17.81 -31.29
CA LYS A 228 -10.05 17.52 -30.01
C LYS A 228 -9.51 16.09 -30.00
N TRP A 229 -8.36 15.88 -29.37
CA TRP A 229 -7.70 14.57 -29.27
C TRP A 229 -8.57 13.54 -28.55
N TRP A 230 -9.40 13.99 -27.59
CA TRP A 230 -10.29 13.15 -26.77
C TRP A 230 -11.73 13.07 -27.34
N LYS A 231 -11.93 13.43 -28.62
CA LYS A 231 -13.24 13.31 -29.30
C LYS A 231 -13.76 11.88 -29.18
N GLY A 232 -14.98 11.75 -28.67
CA GLY A 232 -15.64 10.45 -28.44
C GLY A 232 -15.48 9.90 -27.04
N LEU A 233 -14.47 10.29 -26.28
CA LEU A 233 -14.33 9.96 -24.86
C LEU A 233 -15.21 10.87 -24.00
N ASP A 234 -15.71 10.35 -22.89
CA ASP A 234 -16.45 11.14 -21.89
C ASP A 234 -15.52 11.54 -20.75
N PRO A 235 -15.21 12.84 -20.55
CA PRO A 235 -14.41 13.29 -19.43
C PRO A 235 -15.02 12.94 -18.06
N GLN A 236 -16.34 12.74 -17.97
CA GLN A 236 -16.99 12.35 -16.73
C GLN A 236 -16.67 10.90 -16.32
N ASN A 237 -16.27 10.03 -17.24
CA ASN A 237 -15.73 8.71 -16.93
C ASN A 237 -14.35 8.80 -16.26
N LEU A 238 -13.59 9.89 -16.49
CA LEU A 238 -12.33 10.16 -15.79
C LEU A 238 -12.56 10.94 -14.50
N TYR A 239 -13.20 12.09 -14.57
CA TYR A 239 -13.35 13.01 -13.43
C TYR A 239 -14.45 12.61 -12.44
N ALA A 240 -15.43 11.81 -12.89
CA ALA A 240 -16.52 11.29 -12.06
C ALA A 240 -17.31 12.37 -11.28
N GLN A 241 -17.60 13.52 -11.93
CA GLN A 241 -18.15 14.70 -11.26
C GLN A 241 -19.67 14.87 -11.38
N ASN A 242 -20.41 13.81 -11.71
CA ASN A 242 -21.87 13.81 -11.78
C ASN A 242 -22.52 13.57 -10.40
N HIS A 243 -22.13 14.36 -9.40
CA HIS A 243 -22.63 14.29 -8.02
C HIS A 243 -22.61 15.66 -7.34
N ASP A 244 -23.30 15.82 -6.22
CA ASP A 244 -23.22 17.02 -5.42
C ASP A 244 -21.83 17.18 -4.78
N PHE A 245 -21.41 18.42 -4.52
CA PHE A 245 -20.16 18.66 -3.82
C PHE A 245 -20.20 18.13 -2.38
N SER A 246 -19.07 17.59 -1.95
CA SER A 246 -18.84 17.32 -0.53
C SER A 246 -18.80 18.62 0.29
N ASP A 247 -19.13 18.53 1.56
CA ASP A 247 -18.95 19.65 2.49
C ASP A 247 -17.50 20.16 2.45
N ARG A 248 -17.34 21.48 2.51
CA ARG A 248 -16.03 22.14 2.51
C ARG A 248 -15.17 21.86 1.26
N THR A 249 -15.80 21.51 0.13
CA THR A 249 -15.07 21.20 -1.12
C THR A 249 -14.14 22.32 -1.62
N TRP A 250 -14.34 23.57 -1.16
CA TRP A 250 -13.49 24.72 -1.47
C TRP A 250 -12.30 24.91 -0.52
N ASP A 251 -12.23 24.13 0.56
CA ASP A 251 -11.12 24.16 1.51
C ASP A 251 -10.06 23.13 1.11
N ASN A 252 -8.88 23.62 0.68
CA ASN A 252 -7.78 22.77 0.26
C ASN A 252 -7.26 21.85 1.38
N GLY A 253 -7.45 22.22 2.65
CA GLY A 253 -7.05 21.43 3.81
C GLY A 253 -8.08 20.40 4.27
N SER A 254 -9.27 20.31 3.64
CA SER A 254 -10.37 19.49 4.12
C SER A 254 -10.48 18.10 3.50
N ILE A 255 -9.39 17.55 2.97
CA ILE A 255 -9.40 16.26 2.26
C ILE A 255 -10.05 15.13 3.06
N HIS A 256 -9.88 15.11 4.39
CA HIS A 256 -10.47 14.07 5.23
C HIS A 256 -12.01 14.14 5.32
N SER A 257 -12.62 15.31 5.13
CA SER A 257 -14.08 15.40 5.04
C SER A 257 -14.63 14.78 3.75
N GLN A 258 -13.78 14.65 2.74
CA GLN A 258 -14.12 14.05 1.44
C GLN A 258 -13.97 12.52 1.42
N TRP A 259 -13.43 11.90 2.49
CA TRP A 259 -13.27 10.45 2.64
C TRP A 259 -14.12 9.86 3.75
N GLY A 260 -14.75 10.68 4.57
CA GLY A 260 -15.56 10.23 5.67
C GLY A 260 -17.04 10.57 5.45
N TRP A 261 -17.88 9.55 5.33
CA TRP A 261 -19.33 9.70 5.18
C TRP A 261 -19.96 10.55 6.29
N GLU A 262 -19.39 10.45 7.50
CA GLU A 262 -19.81 11.22 8.68
C GLU A 262 -19.28 12.66 8.67
N ASN A 263 -18.30 12.94 7.83
CA ASN A 263 -17.64 14.25 7.73
C ASN A 263 -18.11 15.06 6.52
N GLY A 264 -19.21 14.66 5.88
CA GLY A 264 -19.82 15.37 4.77
C GLY A 264 -19.30 15.00 3.38
N ALA A 265 -18.66 13.84 3.23
CA ALA A 265 -18.33 13.31 1.92
C ALA A 265 -19.60 13.06 1.11
N SER A 266 -19.64 13.54 -0.12
CA SER A 266 -20.71 13.27 -1.07
C SER A 266 -20.79 11.77 -1.38
N LEU A 267 -22.00 11.25 -1.56
CA LEU A 267 -22.20 9.87 -1.96
C LEU A 267 -21.83 9.67 -3.43
N PRO A 268 -21.23 8.55 -3.80
CA PRO A 268 -21.01 8.20 -5.21
C PRO A 268 -22.34 7.89 -5.89
N THR A 269 -22.36 7.99 -7.22
CA THR A 269 -23.50 7.51 -7.98
C THR A 269 -23.56 5.99 -8.01
N GLN A 270 -24.75 5.43 -8.22
CA GLN A 270 -24.96 3.98 -8.41
C GLN A 270 -24.10 3.44 -9.57
N GLU A 271 -24.03 4.18 -10.66
CA GLU A 271 -23.23 3.84 -11.84
C GLU A 271 -21.74 3.78 -11.50
N TYR A 272 -21.22 4.76 -10.75
CA TYR A 272 -19.82 4.78 -10.35
C TYR A 272 -19.43 3.56 -9.50
N VAL A 273 -20.24 3.22 -8.51
CA VAL A 273 -20.01 2.06 -7.63
C VAL A 273 -20.01 0.77 -8.45
N THR A 274 -21.01 0.60 -9.34
CA THR A 274 -21.14 -0.59 -10.20
C THR A 274 -19.99 -0.69 -11.19
N ASN A 275 -19.59 0.42 -11.80
CA ASN A 275 -18.44 0.47 -12.70
C ASN A 275 -17.14 0.08 -11.98
N PHE A 276 -16.84 0.68 -10.83
CA PHE A 276 -15.65 0.34 -10.03
C PHE A 276 -15.62 -1.14 -9.65
N TYR A 277 -16.76 -1.70 -9.25
CA TYR A 277 -16.88 -3.12 -8.93
C TYR A 277 -16.50 -4.01 -10.12
N ASN A 278 -17.11 -3.78 -11.28
CA ASN A 278 -16.84 -4.58 -12.49
C ASN A 278 -15.39 -4.39 -12.99
N ARG A 279 -14.85 -3.17 -12.96
CA ARG A 279 -13.42 -2.90 -13.27
C ARG A 279 -12.48 -3.70 -12.39
N THR A 280 -12.73 -3.72 -11.08
CA THR A 280 -11.88 -4.44 -10.13
C THR A 280 -11.93 -5.94 -10.37
N LEU A 281 -13.13 -6.51 -10.63
CA LEU A 281 -13.26 -7.92 -10.97
C LEU A 281 -12.61 -8.25 -12.32
N ASP A 282 -12.74 -7.41 -13.34
CA ASP A 282 -12.04 -7.57 -14.64
C ASP A 282 -10.53 -7.73 -14.42
N ALA A 283 -9.91 -6.86 -13.62
CA ALA A 283 -8.48 -6.96 -13.34
C ALA A 283 -8.13 -8.23 -12.54
N ILE A 284 -8.92 -8.60 -11.52
CA ILE A 284 -8.70 -9.83 -10.76
C ILE A 284 -8.82 -11.06 -11.66
N ASN A 285 -9.87 -11.15 -12.46
CA ASN A 285 -10.13 -12.29 -13.36
C ASN A 285 -9.06 -12.44 -14.44
N ARG A 286 -8.54 -11.31 -14.93
CA ARG A 286 -7.57 -11.27 -16.03
C ARG A 286 -6.15 -11.58 -15.59
N TYR A 287 -5.70 -10.99 -14.47
CA TYR A 287 -4.29 -11.05 -14.05
C TYR A 287 -4.03 -12.03 -12.90
N ASN A 288 -5.07 -12.57 -12.25
CA ASN A 288 -4.97 -13.51 -11.14
C ASN A 288 -3.98 -13.06 -10.05
N PRO A 289 -4.14 -11.86 -9.47
CA PRO A 289 -3.23 -11.39 -8.43
C PRO A 289 -3.32 -12.24 -7.17
N ASP A 290 -2.21 -12.33 -6.42
CA ASP A 290 -2.17 -12.96 -5.09
C ASP A 290 -2.59 -11.98 -3.99
N LEU A 291 -2.45 -10.67 -4.24
CA LEU A 291 -2.75 -9.61 -3.27
C LEU A 291 -3.56 -8.49 -3.95
N ILE A 292 -4.52 -7.94 -3.20
CA ILE A 292 -5.19 -6.68 -3.59
C ILE A 292 -5.18 -5.69 -2.43
N TYR A 293 -5.00 -4.44 -2.78
CA TYR A 293 -4.92 -3.32 -1.86
C TYR A 293 -5.88 -2.22 -2.27
N PHE A 294 -6.53 -1.61 -1.28
CA PHE A 294 -7.38 -0.44 -1.46
C PHE A 294 -6.89 0.70 -0.57
N ASP A 295 -6.74 1.88 -1.14
CA ASP A 295 -6.38 3.08 -0.38
C ASP A 295 -7.61 3.75 0.23
N VAL A 296 -8.27 3.03 1.11
CA VAL A 296 -9.54 3.40 1.72
C VAL A 296 -9.59 2.96 3.19
N THR A 297 -10.60 3.41 3.93
CA THR A 297 -10.67 3.11 5.38
C THR A 297 -10.80 1.63 5.67
N VAL A 298 -11.87 0.96 5.25
CA VAL A 298 -12.10 -0.47 5.49
C VAL A 298 -12.04 -1.25 4.18
N LEU A 299 -13.02 -1.05 3.32
CA LEU A 299 -13.16 -1.62 1.98
C LEU A 299 -13.84 -0.58 1.07
N PRO A 300 -13.71 -0.68 -0.26
CA PRO A 300 -14.34 0.25 -1.18
C PRO A 300 -15.81 0.49 -0.90
N PHE A 301 -16.18 1.75 -0.74
CA PHE A 301 -17.54 2.25 -0.47
C PHE A 301 -18.18 1.74 0.83
N TYR A 302 -17.44 1.11 1.73
CA TYR A 302 -18.00 0.72 3.04
C TYR A 302 -18.27 1.96 3.93
N PRO A 303 -19.38 2.05 4.65
CA PRO A 303 -20.47 1.07 4.76
C PRO A 303 -21.67 1.35 3.84
N VAL A 304 -21.54 2.22 2.82
CA VAL A 304 -22.69 2.64 1.98
C VAL A 304 -23.02 1.65 0.86
N SER A 305 -22.05 0.77 0.50
CA SER A 305 -22.20 -0.26 -0.54
C SER A 305 -21.66 -1.61 -0.11
N ASP A 306 -22.13 -2.67 -0.75
CA ASP A 306 -21.66 -4.05 -0.63
C ASP A 306 -20.49 -4.38 -1.58
N ALA A 307 -20.10 -3.44 -2.44
CA ALA A 307 -19.08 -3.64 -3.47
C ALA A 307 -17.75 -4.19 -2.91
N GLY A 308 -17.23 -3.57 -1.86
CA GLY A 308 -15.96 -3.98 -1.25
C GLY A 308 -16.01 -5.39 -0.67
N MET A 309 -17.11 -5.77 -0.02
CA MET A 309 -17.28 -7.13 0.52
C MET A 309 -17.43 -8.17 -0.60
N LYS A 310 -18.16 -7.84 -1.68
CA LYS A 310 -18.26 -8.69 -2.87
C LYS A 310 -16.89 -8.91 -3.52
N ILE A 311 -16.08 -7.87 -3.65
CA ILE A 311 -14.71 -7.97 -4.20
C ILE A 311 -13.85 -8.85 -3.29
N ALA A 312 -13.88 -8.68 -1.97
CA ALA A 312 -13.12 -9.50 -1.04
C ALA A 312 -13.52 -10.99 -1.11
N ALA A 313 -14.83 -11.28 -1.11
CA ALA A 313 -15.35 -12.65 -1.26
C ALA A 313 -14.93 -13.27 -2.60
N HIS A 314 -15.03 -12.50 -3.70
CA HIS A 314 -14.56 -12.92 -5.01
C HIS A 314 -13.07 -13.27 -4.99
N MET A 315 -12.23 -12.39 -4.47
CA MET A 315 -10.78 -12.60 -4.40
C MET A 315 -10.41 -13.88 -3.65
N TYR A 316 -11.03 -14.13 -2.51
CA TYR A 316 -10.79 -15.34 -1.72
C TYR A 316 -11.26 -16.61 -2.42
N ASN A 317 -12.45 -16.60 -3.02
CA ASN A 317 -13.00 -17.74 -3.75
C ASN A 317 -12.23 -18.01 -5.05
N HIS A 318 -11.86 -16.96 -5.78
CA HIS A 318 -11.04 -17.05 -6.99
C HIS A 318 -9.68 -17.70 -6.70
N SER A 319 -9.02 -17.23 -5.64
CA SER A 319 -7.77 -17.83 -5.18
C SER A 319 -7.94 -19.28 -4.76
N ALA A 320 -8.99 -19.63 -4.02
CA ALA A 320 -9.26 -21.03 -3.64
C ALA A 320 -9.47 -21.93 -4.86
N ALA A 321 -10.18 -21.44 -5.89
CA ALA A 321 -10.41 -22.19 -7.12
C ALA A 321 -9.10 -22.49 -7.87
N THR A 322 -8.16 -21.56 -7.88
CA THR A 322 -6.85 -21.72 -8.55
C THR A 322 -5.81 -22.49 -7.70
N HIS A 323 -6.00 -22.58 -6.37
CA HIS A 323 -5.06 -23.19 -5.41
C HIS A 323 -5.61 -24.47 -4.74
N LYS A 324 -6.29 -25.33 -5.50
CA LYS A 324 -6.77 -26.64 -5.01
C LYS A 324 -7.67 -26.56 -3.77
N GLY A 325 -8.55 -25.57 -3.72
CA GLY A 325 -9.49 -25.34 -2.63
C GLY A 325 -8.95 -24.57 -1.43
N LYS A 326 -7.69 -24.08 -1.47
CA LYS A 326 -7.10 -23.29 -0.39
C LYS A 326 -6.97 -21.84 -0.82
N ASN A 327 -7.56 -20.93 -0.07
CA ASN A 327 -7.30 -19.51 -0.28
C ASN A 327 -5.84 -19.18 0.00
N GLN A 328 -5.15 -18.56 -0.95
CA GLN A 328 -3.80 -18.05 -0.86
C GLN A 328 -3.73 -16.52 -1.07
N ALA A 329 -4.89 -15.89 -1.27
CA ALA A 329 -4.97 -14.45 -1.51
C ALA A 329 -4.88 -13.63 -0.22
N VAL A 330 -4.46 -12.40 -0.39
CA VAL A 330 -4.38 -11.38 0.67
C VAL A 330 -5.15 -10.15 0.23
N VAL A 331 -6.10 -9.70 1.07
CA VAL A 331 -6.86 -8.45 0.89
C VAL A 331 -6.51 -7.53 2.05
N PHE A 332 -6.13 -6.30 1.74
CA PHE A 332 -5.75 -5.29 2.74
C PHE A 332 -6.89 -4.33 3.04
N GLY A 333 -6.93 -3.87 4.28
CA GLY A 333 -7.79 -2.77 4.72
C GLY A 333 -7.05 -1.91 5.74
N LYS A 334 -7.31 -0.61 5.75
CA LYS A 334 -6.64 0.33 6.66
C LYS A 334 -7.38 0.41 8.00
N ILE A 335 -8.07 1.38 8.33
CA ILE A 335 -8.69 1.66 9.64
C ILE A 335 -9.71 0.57 9.99
N LEU A 336 -9.23 -0.55 10.54
CA LEU A 336 -10.01 -1.74 10.86
C LEU A 336 -10.28 -1.85 12.36
N ASP A 337 -11.48 -2.24 12.73
CA ASP A 337 -11.78 -2.74 14.06
C ASP A 337 -11.26 -4.18 14.27
N ASP A 338 -11.41 -4.73 15.48
CA ASP A 338 -10.85 -6.04 15.80
C ASP A 338 -11.57 -7.21 15.12
N GLU A 339 -12.83 -7.06 14.72
CA GLU A 339 -13.54 -8.06 13.92
C GLU A 339 -13.11 -8.00 12.46
N GLN A 340 -13.00 -6.80 11.89
CA GLN A 340 -12.56 -6.60 10.51
C GLN A 340 -11.13 -7.08 10.28
N LYS A 341 -10.24 -6.99 11.28
CA LYS A 341 -8.88 -7.57 11.23
C LYS A 341 -8.84 -9.09 11.13
N LYS A 342 -9.95 -9.79 11.42
CA LYS A 342 -10.06 -11.23 11.17
C LYS A 342 -10.36 -11.54 9.70
N ALA A 343 -10.99 -10.60 8.99
CA ALA A 343 -11.39 -10.73 7.60
C ALA A 343 -10.35 -10.21 6.61
N LEU A 344 -9.54 -9.23 7.01
CA LEU A 344 -8.60 -8.49 6.19
C LEU A 344 -7.24 -8.38 6.88
N VAL A 345 -6.17 -8.26 6.10
CA VAL A 345 -4.86 -7.89 6.63
C VAL A 345 -4.83 -6.39 6.89
N TRP A 346 -4.57 -6.03 8.14
CA TRP A 346 -4.47 -4.62 8.53
C TRP A 346 -3.26 -3.96 7.89
N ASP A 347 -3.46 -2.90 7.12
CA ASP A 347 -2.40 -2.06 6.56
C ASP A 347 -2.25 -0.75 7.35
N VAL A 348 -1.03 -0.40 7.66
CA VAL A 348 -0.64 0.79 8.40
C VAL A 348 0.21 1.68 7.51
N GLU A 349 -0.28 2.88 7.20
CA GLU A 349 0.46 3.80 6.36
C GLU A 349 1.55 4.53 7.14
N ARG A 350 2.82 4.34 6.73
CA ARG A 350 4.00 5.02 7.26
C ARG A 350 4.06 5.02 8.79
N GLY A 351 3.81 3.86 9.39
CA GLY A 351 3.78 3.75 10.83
C GLY A 351 3.96 2.34 11.34
N ALA A 352 3.93 2.19 12.66
CA ALA A 352 3.97 0.90 13.33
C ALA A 352 3.27 0.96 14.69
N PRO A 353 2.64 -0.14 15.14
CA PRO A 353 2.10 -0.24 16.49
C PRO A 353 3.22 -0.27 17.53
N ASN A 354 2.88 0.00 18.81
CA ASN A 354 3.82 -0.03 19.94
C ASN A 354 4.04 -1.44 20.51
N THR A 355 3.33 -2.45 20.03
CA THR A 355 3.33 -3.80 20.57
C THR A 355 3.42 -4.83 19.44
N ILE A 356 3.70 -6.08 19.82
CA ILE A 356 3.51 -7.21 18.92
C ILE A 356 2.02 -7.36 18.65
N ILE A 357 1.67 -7.48 17.37
CA ILE A 357 0.31 -7.77 16.91
C ILE A 357 0.21 -9.27 16.62
N ASP A 358 -0.80 -9.93 17.17
CA ASP A 358 -0.96 -11.39 17.05
C ASP A 358 -1.19 -11.81 15.59
N GLN A 359 -2.04 -11.06 14.88
CA GLN A 359 -2.28 -11.30 13.47
C GLN A 359 -1.22 -10.62 12.60
N PRO A 360 -0.84 -11.23 11.46
CA PRO A 360 0.03 -10.58 10.48
C PRO A 360 -0.61 -9.28 9.96
N TRP A 361 0.20 -8.25 9.86
CA TRP A 361 -0.18 -6.93 9.35
C TRP A 361 0.85 -6.41 8.36
N GLN A 362 0.58 -5.32 7.68
CA GLN A 362 1.50 -4.67 6.75
C GLN A 362 1.72 -3.22 7.14
N CYS A 363 2.90 -2.71 6.85
CA CYS A 363 3.16 -1.27 6.75
C CYS A 363 3.49 -0.94 5.31
N CYS A 364 2.69 -0.09 4.68
CA CYS A 364 3.09 0.55 3.43
C CYS A 364 3.90 1.81 3.73
N ASN A 365 5.00 2.00 3.00
CA ASN A 365 5.92 3.12 3.16
C ASN A 365 6.51 3.51 1.81
N CYS A 366 7.16 4.67 1.72
CA CYS A 366 7.84 5.12 0.51
C CYS A 366 9.30 5.47 0.80
N ILE A 367 10.16 5.29 -0.18
CA ILE A 367 11.58 5.66 -0.08
C ILE A 367 11.76 7.17 -0.08
N GLY A 368 10.99 7.88 -0.90
CA GLY A 368 10.91 9.34 -0.98
C GLY A 368 9.47 9.82 -0.94
N GLY A 369 8.83 9.98 -2.09
CA GLY A 369 7.39 10.18 -2.27
C GLY A 369 6.68 8.92 -2.70
N TRP A 370 5.33 8.94 -2.74
CA TRP A 370 4.56 7.86 -3.33
C TRP A 370 4.76 7.82 -4.86
N HIS A 371 4.49 8.90 -5.57
CA HIS A 371 4.87 9.10 -6.96
C HIS A 371 6.20 9.85 -7.08
N TYR A 372 6.85 9.76 -8.24
CA TYR A 372 8.12 10.42 -8.52
C TYR A 372 8.02 11.94 -8.31
N ASP A 373 8.98 12.50 -7.59
CA ASP A 373 9.06 13.92 -7.23
C ASP A 373 10.46 14.47 -7.48
N THR A 374 10.59 15.35 -8.48
CA THR A 374 11.84 16.03 -8.85
C THR A 374 12.39 16.88 -7.72
N GLY A 375 11.51 17.43 -6.87
CA GLY A 375 11.89 18.20 -5.68
C GLY A 375 12.59 17.31 -4.65
N ILE A 376 12.11 16.08 -4.42
CA ILE A 376 12.78 15.08 -3.57
C ILE A 376 14.15 14.73 -4.16
N TYR A 377 14.21 14.46 -5.46
CA TYR A 377 15.46 14.19 -6.17
C TYR A 377 16.47 15.32 -6.00
N ASN A 378 16.08 16.57 -6.25
CA ASN A 378 16.99 17.72 -6.23
C ASN A 378 17.54 18.01 -4.83
N ARG A 379 16.72 17.88 -3.76
CA ARG A 379 17.16 18.07 -2.37
C ARG A 379 17.74 16.83 -1.70
N ASN A 380 17.85 15.71 -2.43
CA ASN A 380 18.28 14.41 -1.90
C ASN A 380 17.42 13.96 -0.68
N GLY A 381 16.09 14.11 -0.79
CA GLY A 381 15.13 13.94 0.29
C GLY A 381 14.67 12.49 0.51
N TYR A 382 15.49 11.50 0.16
CA TYR A 382 15.19 10.08 0.31
C TYR A 382 15.52 9.55 1.70
N LYS A 383 14.81 8.51 2.13
CA LYS A 383 15.23 7.67 3.26
C LYS A 383 16.53 6.95 2.89
N SER A 384 17.51 6.94 3.78
CA SER A 384 18.74 6.17 3.57
C SER A 384 18.45 4.66 3.66
N ALA A 385 19.34 3.84 3.11
CA ALA A 385 19.29 2.38 3.27
C ALA A 385 19.22 1.96 4.74
N ALA A 386 19.92 2.67 5.62
CA ALA A 386 19.86 2.44 7.07
C ALA A 386 18.46 2.73 7.63
N THR A 387 17.80 3.80 7.21
CA THR A 387 16.43 4.13 7.65
C THR A 387 15.44 3.06 7.19
N VAL A 388 15.52 2.63 5.91
CA VAL A 388 14.67 1.58 5.37
C VAL A 388 14.85 0.26 6.14
N ALA A 389 16.09 -0.12 6.45
CA ALA A 389 16.39 -1.33 7.21
C ALA A 389 15.88 -1.26 8.67
N LYS A 390 16.02 -0.10 9.33
CA LYS A 390 15.47 0.12 10.69
C LYS A 390 13.96 -0.06 10.73
N LEU A 391 13.26 0.53 9.75
CA LEU A 391 11.80 0.39 9.61
C LEU A 391 11.41 -1.09 9.39
N LEU A 392 12.07 -1.79 8.47
CA LEU A 392 11.81 -3.20 8.21
C LEU A 392 12.01 -4.06 9.45
N VAL A 393 13.13 -3.90 10.14
CA VAL A 393 13.45 -4.67 11.35
C VAL A 393 12.43 -4.40 12.47
N ASP A 394 12.02 -3.16 12.68
CA ASP A 394 11.00 -2.80 13.66
C ASP A 394 9.64 -3.42 13.33
N ILE A 395 9.19 -3.29 12.09
CA ILE A 395 7.92 -3.84 11.59
C ILE A 395 7.89 -5.37 11.76
N VAL A 396 8.96 -6.06 11.34
CA VAL A 396 9.05 -7.52 11.41
C VAL A 396 9.10 -8.02 12.86
N SER A 397 9.76 -7.29 13.77
CA SER A 397 9.80 -7.61 15.19
C SER A 397 8.42 -7.58 15.85
N LYS A 398 7.46 -6.89 15.25
CA LYS A 398 6.06 -6.73 15.70
C LYS A 398 5.05 -7.55 14.89
N ASN A 399 5.51 -8.57 14.14
CA ASN A 399 4.73 -9.47 13.28
C ASN A 399 4.25 -8.87 11.95
N GLY A 400 4.83 -7.75 11.51
CA GLY A 400 4.45 -7.07 10.29
C GLY A 400 5.27 -7.49 9.06
N ASN A 401 4.78 -7.08 7.90
CA ASN A 401 5.46 -7.04 6.61
C ASN A 401 5.63 -5.58 6.18
N MET A 402 6.70 -5.24 5.49
CA MET A 402 6.88 -3.92 4.89
C MET A 402 6.66 -3.98 3.38
N LEU A 403 5.81 -3.09 2.87
CA LEU A 403 5.64 -2.81 1.44
C LEU A 403 6.24 -1.43 1.15
N LEU A 404 7.37 -1.41 0.44
CA LEU A 404 8.11 -0.17 0.15
C LEU A 404 7.84 0.32 -1.26
N SER A 405 7.29 1.53 -1.40
CA SER A 405 7.14 2.19 -2.69
C SER A 405 8.48 2.75 -3.17
N VAL A 406 8.84 2.35 -4.39
CA VAL A 406 9.96 2.84 -5.19
C VAL A 406 9.37 3.26 -6.54
N PRO A 407 8.99 4.53 -6.69
CA PRO A 407 8.33 5.02 -7.88
C PRO A 407 9.26 5.04 -9.10
N LEU A 408 8.66 5.19 -10.28
CA LEU A 408 9.40 5.36 -11.54
C LEU A 408 9.13 6.75 -12.12
N ARG A 409 10.05 7.24 -12.94
CA ARG A 409 9.80 8.39 -13.81
C ARG A 409 8.71 8.06 -14.84
N ALA A 410 8.09 9.07 -15.43
CA ALA A 410 7.02 8.87 -16.40
C ALA A 410 7.39 8.00 -17.61
N ASP A 411 8.66 8.02 -18.01
CA ASP A 411 9.20 7.20 -19.09
C ASP A 411 9.42 5.72 -18.70
N GLY A 412 9.24 5.37 -17.42
CA GLY A 412 9.42 4.03 -16.88
C GLY A 412 10.83 3.74 -16.36
N THR A 413 11.73 4.73 -16.37
CA THR A 413 13.06 4.56 -15.77
C THR A 413 13.04 4.75 -14.26
N PRO A 414 13.81 3.96 -13.49
CA PRO A 414 14.00 4.20 -12.07
C PRO A 414 14.92 5.41 -11.85
N ASP A 415 14.79 6.05 -10.69
CA ASP A 415 15.70 7.07 -10.21
C ASP A 415 17.03 6.45 -9.77
N GLU A 416 18.16 6.97 -10.24
CA GLU A 416 19.48 6.42 -9.94
C GLU A 416 19.86 6.55 -8.46
N LYS A 417 19.33 7.56 -7.73
CA LYS A 417 19.54 7.72 -6.28
C LYS A 417 18.76 6.66 -5.50
N GLU A 418 17.52 6.41 -5.88
CA GLU A 418 16.73 5.31 -5.30
C GLU A 418 17.36 3.96 -5.56
N ILE A 419 17.84 3.72 -6.78
CA ILE A 419 18.57 2.49 -7.13
C ILE A 419 19.84 2.32 -6.29
N ALA A 420 20.60 3.39 -6.05
CA ALA A 420 21.79 3.32 -5.20
C ALA A 420 21.44 2.94 -3.75
N ILE A 421 20.39 3.54 -3.18
CA ILE A 421 19.87 3.23 -1.84
C ILE A 421 19.39 1.78 -1.78
N MET A 422 18.63 1.32 -2.80
CA MET A 422 18.12 -0.03 -2.84
C MET A 422 19.21 -1.09 -3.02
N LYS A 423 20.30 -0.80 -3.73
CA LYS A 423 21.49 -1.66 -3.82
C LYS A 423 22.21 -1.77 -2.46
N GLU A 424 22.39 -0.67 -1.74
CA GLU A 424 22.98 -0.69 -0.40
C GLU A 424 22.11 -1.49 0.59
N PHE A 425 20.80 -1.27 0.57
CA PHE A 425 19.83 -2.03 1.36
C PHE A 425 19.86 -3.52 0.99
N GLY A 426 19.86 -3.85 -0.30
CA GLY A 426 19.92 -5.22 -0.80
C GLY A 426 21.21 -5.96 -0.40
N ALA A 427 22.35 -5.27 -0.41
CA ALA A 427 23.60 -5.83 0.09
C ALA A 427 23.52 -6.21 1.58
N TRP A 428 22.85 -5.37 2.39
CA TRP A 428 22.57 -5.68 3.78
C TRP A 428 21.59 -6.87 3.91
N MET A 429 20.54 -6.93 3.10
CA MET A 429 19.56 -8.03 3.08
C MET A 429 20.19 -9.38 2.70
N LYS A 430 21.12 -9.41 1.75
CA LYS A 430 21.85 -10.65 1.35
C LYS A 430 22.61 -11.26 2.52
N ILE A 431 23.09 -10.45 3.46
CA ILE A 431 23.82 -10.91 4.65
C ILE A 431 22.86 -11.25 5.80
N ASN A 432 21.85 -10.40 6.01
CA ASN A 432 21.03 -10.42 7.23
C ASN A 432 19.62 -10.98 7.01
N GLY A 433 19.23 -11.35 5.80
CA GLY A 433 17.87 -11.78 5.44
C GLY A 433 17.35 -12.98 6.25
N GLU A 434 18.23 -13.86 6.78
CA GLU A 434 17.79 -14.93 7.67
C GLU A 434 17.19 -14.44 8.98
N SER A 435 17.49 -13.20 9.40
CA SER A 435 16.88 -12.54 10.57
C SER A 435 15.52 -11.91 10.26
N ILE A 436 15.15 -11.83 9.00
CA ILE A 436 13.93 -11.19 8.48
C ILE A 436 12.95 -12.25 7.98
N PHE A 437 13.32 -12.97 6.93
CA PHE A 437 12.44 -13.91 6.24
C PHE A 437 12.12 -15.14 7.10
N LYS A 438 10.86 -15.60 7.03
CA LYS A 438 10.36 -16.79 7.77
C LYS A 438 10.52 -16.70 9.29
N THR A 439 10.80 -15.52 9.84
CA THR A 439 10.89 -15.29 11.28
C THR A 439 9.53 -14.97 11.89
N ARG A 440 9.48 -15.01 13.21
CA ARG A 440 8.34 -14.61 14.04
C ARG A 440 8.83 -13.64 15.13
N PRO A 441 7.95 -12.84 15.71
CA PRO A 441 8.29 -12.07 16.90
C PRO A 441 8.82 -12.99 18.01
N TRP A 442 9.70 -12.43 18.83
CA TRP A 442 10.08 -13.08 20.08
C TRP A 442 9.07 -12.74 21.19
N LYS A 443 9.39 -13.02 22.46
CA LYS A 443 8.53 -12.71 23.63
C LYS A 443 8.29 -11.21 23.80
N ILE A 444 9.27 -10.40 23.41
CA ILE A 444 9.22 -8.94 23.32
C ILE A 444 9.76 -8.52 21.95
N PHE A 445 9.23 -7.42 21.41
CA PHE A 445 9.69 -6.94 20.09
C PHE A 445 11.05 -6.26 20.15
N GLY A 446 11.41 -5.67 21.30
CA GLY A 446 12.65 -4.92 21.43
C GLY A 446 12.91 -4.44 22.85
N GLU A 447 14.02 -3.77 23.03
CA GLU A 447 14.40 -2.98 24.20
C GLU A 447 15.18 -1.75 23.76
N GLY A 448 15.19 -0.71 24.58
CA GLY A 448 15.85 0.55 24.31
C GLY A 448 14.96 1.77 24.59
N PRO A 449 15.45 2.98 24.38
CA PRO A 449 14.71 4.21 24.68
C PRO A 449 13.35 4.32 24.01
N ILE A 450 13.26 3.93 22.73
CA ILE A 450 12.02 3.97 21.96
C ILE A 450 11.12 2.79 22.32
N ALA A 451 11.69 1.58 22.40
CA ALA A 451 10.93 0.36 22.71
C ALA A 451 10.31 0.38 24.11
N ASN A 452 10.98 1.03 25.07
CA ASN A 452 10.52 1.13 26.46
C ASN A 452 9.75 2.44 26.74
N SER A 453 9.47 3.24 25.71
CA SER A 453 8.74 4.50 25.88
C SER A 453 7.27 4.25 26.23
N ASP A 454 6.76 4.96 27.22
CA ASP A 454 5.33 4.98 27.58
C ASP A 454 4.49 5.83 26.61
N VAL A 455 5.13 6.52 25.66
CA VAL A 455 4.43 7.34 24.65
C VAL A 455 3.66 6.43 23.71
N LYS A 456 2.33 6.51 23.78
CA LYS A 456 1.46 5.81 22.83
C LYS A 456 1.56 6.48 21.47
N ILE A 457 2.05 5.76 20.49
CA ILE A 457 2.10 6.18 19.10
C ILE A 457 0.83 5.68 18.40
N ASN A 458 0.12 6.58 17.72
CA ASN A 458 -0.94 6.14 16.82
C ASN A 458 -0.30 5.43 15.63
N ALA A 459 -0.60 4.16 15.44
CA ALA A 459 -0.02 3.37 14.35
C ALA A 459 -0.26 4.01 12.97
N GLN A 460 -1.47 4.54 12.73
CA GLN A 460 -1.85 5.25 11.49
C GLN A 460 -1.43 6.73 11.47
N GLY A 461 -0.50 7.15 12.29
CA GLY A 461 -0.13 8.55 12.49
C GLY A 461 1.11 9.03 11.72
N PHE A 462 1.52 8.38 10.63
CA PHE A 462 2.75 8.73 9.89
C PHE A 462 3.97 8.84 10.80
N ASN A 463 4.15 7.89 11.70
CA ASN A 463 5.18 7.92 12.73
C ASN A 463 6.51 7.28 12.34
N ASP A 464 6.71 6.97 11.05
CA ASP A 464 7.94 6.36 10.51
C ASP A 464 9.20 7.20 10.78
N GLY A 465 9.08 8.51 10.98
CA GLY A 465 10.17 9.40 11.36
C GLY A 465 10.75 9.14 12.77
N ALA A 466 9.99 8.52 13.68
CA ALA A 466 10.43 8.27 15.05
C ALA A 466 11.66 7.34 15.14
N TYR A 467 11.88 6.50 14.13
CA TYR A 467 12.98 5.53 14.10
C TYR A 467 14.24 6.03 13.40
N THR A 468 14.20 7.16 12.73
CA THR A 468 15.36 7.69 11.96
C THR A 468 16.56 7.95 12.85
N GLY A 469 16.35 8.46 14.08
CA GLY A 469 17.38 8.73 15.08
C GLY A 469 17.74 7.58 16.01
N ALA A 470 17.17 6.37 15.82
CA ALA A 470 17.44 5.24 16.69
C ALA A 470 18.92 4.85 16.70
N GLY A 471 19.51 4.77 17.92
CA GLY A 471 20.90 4.42 18.18
C GLY A 471 21.18 2.93 18.31
N SER A 472 22.39 2.60 18.70
CA SER A 472 22.82 1.21 18.93
C SER A 472 22.30 0.58 20.23
N ASP A 473 21.71 1.38 21.09
CA ASP A 473 21.01 1.01 22.32
C ASP A 473 19.54 0.63 22.08
N GLU A 474 19.06 0.83 20.86
CA GLU A 474 17.74 0.42 20.42
C GLU A 474 17.83 -0.95 19.75
N ILE A 475 17.24 -1.96 20.35
CA ILE A 475 17.34 -3.37 19.94
C ILE A 475 15.98 -3.87 19.45
N ARG A 476 15.99 -4.74 18.41
CA ARG A 476 14.83 -5.49 17.97
C ARG A 476 15.11 -6.98 17.93
N PHE A 477 14.07 -7.78 18.19
CA PHE A 477 14.16 -9.22 18.26
C PHE A 477 13.26 -9.89 17.23
N THR A 478 13.83 -10.91 16.57
CA THR A 478 13.07 -11.87 15.77
C THR A 478 13.57 -13.27 16.09
N GLN A 479 12.79 -14.30 15.78
CA GLN A 479 13.20 -15.67 16.05
C GLN A 479 12.74 -16.67 14.99
N THR A 480 13.47 -17.76 14.93
CA THR A 480 13.04 -19.05 14.39
C THR A 480 13.00 -20.08 15.54
N GLU A 481 12.61 -21.30 15.25
CA GLU A 481 12.63 -22.36 16.27
C GLU A 481 14.04 -22.54 16.90
N LYS A 482 15.09 -22.40 16.10
CA LYS A 482 16.48 -22.70 16.49
C LYS A 482 17.28 -21.48 16.95
N ASN A 483 16.93 -20.30 16.50
CA ASN A 483 17.75 -19.10 16.66
C ASN A 483 16.91 -17.92 17.18
N LEU A 484 17.55 -17.08 18.00
CA LEU A 484 17.10 -15.73 18.29
C LEU A 484 18.01 -14.75 17.54
N TYR A 485 17.43 -13.78 16.87
CA TYR A 485 18.16 -12.70 16.20
C TYR A 485 18.01 -11.41 16.99
N VAL A 486 19.12 -10.68 17.11
CA VAL A 486 19.23 -9.42 17.84
C VAL A 486 19.79 -8.37 16.90
N SER A 487 18.96 -7.43 16.50
CA SER A 487 19.34 -6.30 15.64
C SER A 487 19.53 -5.05 16.50
N ALA A 488 20.75 -4.53 16.59
CA ALA A 488 20.99 -3.20 17.14
C ALA A 488 20.83 -2.17 16.03
N LEU A 489 19.95 -1.15 16.22
CA LEU A 489 19.52 -0.27 15.11
C LEU A 489 20.59 0.71 14.60
N ALA A 490 21.81 0.64 15.15
CA ALA A 490 23.00 1.29 14.60
C ALA A 490 24.25 0.51 15.03
N TRP A 491 25.38 0.75 14.39
CA TRP A 491 26.67 0.26 14.86
C TRP A 491 27.10 1.03 16.10
N PRO A 492 27.43 0.33 17.22
CA PRO A 492 27.87 0.99 18.45
C PRO A 492 29.29 1.59 18.27
N GLU A 493 29.48 2.83 18.70
CA GLU A 493 30.77 3.51 18.62
C GLU A 493 31.86 2.80 19.42
N ASN A 494 31.51 2.24 20.58
CA ASN A 494 32.41 1.46 21.44
C ASN A 494 32.57 -0.01 21.02
N SER A 495 32.05 -0.37 19.85
CA SER A 495 32.07 -1.74 19.32
C SER A 495 31.46 -2.78 20.28
N THR A 496 30.47 -2.41 21.09
CA THR A 496 29.86 -3.31 22.08
C THR A 496 28.33 -3.21 22.02
N ILE A 497 27.66 -4.37 21.85
CA ILE A 497 26.21 -4.51 21.99
C ILE A 497 25.91 -5.01 23.39
N THR A 498 24.99 -4.34 24.08
CA THR A 498 24.51 -4.71 25.41
C THR A 498 23.01 -5.00 25.34
N VAL A 499 22.58 -6.20 25.76
CA VAL A 499 21.20 -6.66 25.69
C VAL A 499 20.73 -7.09 27.08
N LYS A 500 19.92 -6.25 27.73
CA LYS A 500 19.47 -6.44 29.11
C LYS A 500 18.51 -7.61 29.25
N SER A 501 17.58 -7.78 28.33
CA SER A 501 16.61 -8.88 28.34
C SER A 501 17.24 -10.27 28.18
N LEU A 502 18.53 -10.34 27.83
CA LEU A 502 19.30 -11.58 27.72
C LEU A 502 20.29 -11.78 28.90
N ALA A 503 20.14 -11.06 29.99
CA ALA A 503 20.92 -11.23 31.24
C ALA A 503 20.87 -12.67 31.77
N GLU A 504 21.85 -13.06 32.57
CA GLU A 504 21.83 -14.34 33.26
C GLU A 504 20.63 -14.39 34.21
N GLY A 505 19.88 -15.50 34.19
CA GLY A 505 18.64 -15.62 34.97
C GLY A 505 17.41 -14.87 34.41
N SER A 506 17.52 -14.23 33.25
CA SER A 506 16.38 -13.56 32.61
C SER A 506 15.22 -14.53 32.34
N THR A 507 14.01 -14.14 32.74
CA THR A 507 12.77 -14.88 32.47
C THR A 507 12.43 -14.95 30.98
N TYR A 508 12.93 -14.01 30.18
CA TYR A 508 12.76 -14.02 28.72
C TYR A 508 13.59 -15.12 28.05
N PHE A 509 14.82 -15.34 28.54
CA PHE A 509 15.75 -16.31 27.96
C PHE A 509 16.47 -17.13 29.09
N PRO A 510 15.81 -18.12 29.71
CA PRO A 510 16.39 -18.92 30.80
C PRO A 510 17.45 -19.91 30.31
N ALA A 511 17.50 -20.25 29.03
CA ALA A 511 18.44 -21.20 28.46
C ALA A 511 19.87 -20.68 28.45
N LYS A 512 20.85 -21.61 28.44
CA LYS A 512 22.26 -21.26 28.17
C LYS A 512 22.40 -20.87 26.68
N ILE A 513 23.18 -19.83 26.42
CA ILE A 513 23.57 -19.44 25.08
C ILE A 513 24.70 -20.38 24.63
N LYS A 514 24.49 -21.11 23.51
CA LYS A 514 25.50 -22.03 22.97
C LYS A 514 26.58 -21.30 22.19
N SER A 515 26.18 -20.36 21.35
CA SER A 515 27.08 -19.52 20.56
C SER A 515 26.36 -18.28 20.05
N ILE A 516 27.16 -17.25 19.78
CA ILE A 516 26.70 -16.02 19.11
C ILE A 516 27.51 -15.84 17.84
N GLU A 517 26.83 -15.51 16.76
CA GLU A 517 27.43 -15.17 15.47
C GLU A 517 27.00 -13.76 15.08
N LEU A 518 27.94 -12.91 14.66
CA LEU A 518 27.64 -11.69 13.92
C LEU A 518 27.43 -12.06 12.47
N LEU A 519 26.26 -11.80 11.91
CA LEU A 519 25.95 -12.15 10.53
C LEU A 519 26.91 -11.43 9.58
N GLY A 520 27.45 -12.17 8.60
CA GLY A 520 28.49 -11.71 7.68
C GLY A 520 29.93 -11.73 8.23
N TYR A 521 30.13 -12.14 9.50
CA TYR A 521 31.46 -12.26 10.09
C TYR A 521 31.76 -13.66 10.66
N GLY A 522 30.80 -14.22 11.40
CA GLY A 522 30.95 -15.49 12.10
C GLY A 522 30.90 -15.35 13.63
N LYS A 523 31.50 -16.31 14.35
CA LYS A 523 31.45 -16.36 15.82
C LYS A 523 32.10 -15.14 16.47
N VAL A 524 31.45 -14.64 17.52
CA VAL A 524 31.94 -13.53 18.34
C VAL A 524 31.98 -13.91 19.81
N ASN A 525 32.89 -13.27 20.57
CA ASN A 525 32.98 -13.43 22.02
C ASN A 525 31.88 -12.65 22.72
N PHE A 526 31.36 -13.25 23.79
CA PHE A 526 30.34 -12.61 24.61
C PHE A 526 30.60 -12.90 26.09
N ASN A 527 30.08 -12.01 26.92
CA ASN A 527 29.98 -12.19 28.36
C ASN A 527 28.51 -12.04 28.77
N ARG A 528 28.00 -12.98 29.57
CA ARG A 528 26.63 -12.91 30.08
C ARG A 528 26.71 -12.73 31.59
N THR A 529 26.19 -11.60 32.08
CA THR A 529 26.19 -11.23 33.50
C THR A 529 24.76 -11.21 34.04
N SER A 530 24.60 -10.98 35.35
CA SER A 530 23.29 -10.76 35.99
C SER A 530 22.52 -9.57 35.39
N ASP A 531 23.22 -8.62 34.75
CA ASP A 531 22.62 -7.35 34.27
C ASP A 531 22.35 -7.36 32.76
N ALA A 532 23.18 -8.05 31.96
CA ALA A 532 23.06 -8.05 30.51
C ALA A 532 23.87 -9.16 29.82
N LEU A 533 23.53 -9.43 28.57
CA LEU A 533 24.42 -10.03 27.59
C LEU A 533 25.25 -8.94 26.94
N ILE A 534 26.57 -9.07 26.98
CA ILE A 534 27.55 -8.11 26.41
C ILE A 534 28.30 -8.80 25.29
N VAL A 535 28.23 -8.25 24.07
CA VAL A 535 28.87 -8.81 22.87
C VAL A 535 29.84 -7.78 22.30
N LYS A 536 31.11 -8.15 22.20
CA LYS A 536 32.14 -7.31 21.59
C LYS A 536 32.21 -7.58 20.10
N LEU A 537 31.99 -6.56 19.27
CA LEU A 537 32.04 -6.62 17.83
C LEU A 537 33.49 -6.46 17.32
N PRO A 538 33.87 -7.15 16.24
CA PRO A 538 35.24 -7.08 15.69
C PRO A 538 35.50 -5.75 14.97
N LYS A 539 34.73 -5.48 13.96
CA LYS A 539 34.79 -4.27 13.13
C LYS A 539 33.42 -3.98 12.50
N LYS A 540 33.22 -2.77 12.05
CA LYS A 540 32.06 -2.38 11.28
C LYS A 540 32.07 -3.05 9.90
N LEU A 541 31.00 -3.77 9.54
CA LEU A 541 30.89 -4.51 8.28
C LEU A 541 30.13 -3.77 7.18
N ASN A 542 29.22 -2.84 7.58
CA ASN A 542 28.38 -2.07 6.68
C ASN A 542 27.96 -0.75 7.35
N ASN A 543 27.29 0.13 6.61
CA ASN A 543 26.82 1.41 7.15
C ASN A 543 25.42 1.36 7.77
N ILE A 544 24.77 0.20 7.79
CA ILE A 544 23.37 0.07 8.23
C ILE A 544 23.33 -0.32 9.71
N MET A 545 23.40 -1.62 10.03
CA MET A 545 23.34 -2.10 11.40
C MET A 545 23.91 -3.53 11.53
N PRO A 546 24.39 -3.93 12.72
CA PRO A 546 24.79 -5.29 13.02
C PRO A 546 23.59 -6.15 13.44
N VAL A 547 23.63 -7.43 13.09
CA VAL A 547 22.66 -8.44 13.52
C VAL A 547 23.39 -9.62 14.13
N LEU A 548 23.02 -9.96 15.36
CA LEU A 548 23.55 -11.14 16.05
C LEU A 548 22.58 -12.31 15.92
N LYS A 549 23.11 -13.48 15.65
CA LYS A 549 22.41 -14.76 15.68
C LYS A 549 22.81 -15.54 16.91
N ILE A 550 21.86 -15.79 17.80
CA ILE A 550 22.05 -16.52 19.05
C ILE A 550 21.46 -17.92 18.90
N LYS A 551 22.28 -18.94 19.06
CA LYS A 551 21.84 -20.35 19.07
C LYS A 551 21.32 -20.71 20.46
N LYS A 552 20.08 -21.20 20.48
CA LYS A 552 19.39 -21.67 21.71
C LYS A 552 19.91 -23.02 22.16
#